data_4c5579331b867a27ee1cba6664b4ad5f
#
_entry.id   4c5579331b867a27ee1cba6664b4ad5f
#
_cell.length_a   1.000
_cell.length_b   1.000
_cell.length_c   1.000
_cell.angle_alpha   90.00
_cell.angle_beta   90.00
_cell.angle_gamma   90.00
#
_symmetry.space_group_name_H-M   'P 1'
#
loop_
_entity.id
_entity.type
_entity.pdbx_description
1 polymer ?
#
loop_
_entity_poly.entity_id
_entity_poly.type
_entity_poly.pdbx_seq_one_letter_code
_entity_poly.pdbx_strand_id
1 'polypeptide(L)' 'MATLEIMNDIFRKVFEDNSLVITRKTTASDIEEWDSLTHMNLIMVLEKQFKIKFSLSEIENLSSVGDLVDLIDRKSAKQ' A
#
# COMPACT_ATOMS: atom_id res chain seq x y z
N MET A 1 0.90 -10.94 -13.01
CA MET A 1 1.58 -9.74 -12.56
C MET A 1 1.34 -9.52 -11.09
N ALA A 2 2.38 -9.35 -10.33
CA ALA A 2 2.21 -9.34 -8.89
C ALA A 2 2.04 -7.93 -8.37
N THR A 3 0.85 -7.63 -7.90
CA THR A 3 0.56 -6.36 -7.24
C THR A 3 1.54 -6.10 -6.10
N LEU A 4 1.89 -7.16 -5.36
CA LEU A 4 2.80 -7.04 -4.23
C LEU A 4 4.19 -6.55 -4.67
N GLU A 5 4.67 -7.01 -5.81
CA GLU A 5 5.98 -6.57 -6.31
C GLU A 5 5.98 -5.08 -6.64
N ILE A 6 4.92 -4.63 -7.29
CA ILE A 6 4.78 -3.21 -7.61
C ILE A 6 4.69 -2.40 -6.33
N MET A 7 3.93 -2.88 -5.36
CA MET A 7 3.80 -2.20 -4.08
C MET A 7 5.11 -2.16 -3.32
N ASN A 8 5.92 -3.21 -3.43
CA ASN A 8 7.20 -3.21 -2.75
C ASN A 8 8.10 -2.07 -3.24
N ASP A 9 8.11 -1.83 -4.56
CA ASP A 9 8.86 -0.72 -5.12
C ASP A 9 8.33 0.62 -4.64
N ILE A 10 7.01 0.74 -4.55
CA ILE A 10 6.37 1.97 -4.07
C ILE A 10 6.72 2.20 -2.60
N PHE A 11 6.66 1.14 -1.78
CA PHE A 11 7.02 1.24 -0.37
C PHE A 11 8.45 1.71 -0.19
N ARG A 12 9.37 1.18 -1.01
CA ARG A 12 10.78 1.61 -0.94
C ARG A 12 10.93 3.10 -1.23
N LYS A 13 10.15 3.60 -2.17
CA LYS A 13 10.21 5.02 -2.52
C LYS A 13 9.58 5.89 -1.44
N VAL A 14 8.41 5.49 -0.95
CA VAL A 14 7.68 6.29 0.04
C VAL A 14 8.46 6.36 1.35
N PHE A 15 9.04 5.24 1.78
CA PHE A 15 9.77 5.17 3.04
C PHE A 15 11.26 5.41 2.87
N GLU A 16 11.71 5.64 1.63
CA GLU A 16 13.12 5.94 1.31
C GLU A 16 14.06 4.87 1.87
N ASP A 17 13.68 3.60 1.68
CA ASP A 17 14.44 2.47 2.18
C ASP A 17 14.55 1.42 1.09
N ASN A 18 15.68 1.38 0.41
CA ASN A 18 15.88 0.47 -0.71
C ASN A 18 16.02 -0.99 -0.28
N SER A 19 16.22 -1.24 1.00
CA SER A 19 16.35 -2.60 1.51
C SER A 19 15.01 -3.17 2.01
N LEU A 20 13.95 -2.37 1.95
CA LEU A 20 12.64 -2.78 2.47
C LEU A 20 12.05 -3.89 1.62
N VAL A 21 11.60 -4.95 2.29
CA VAL A 21 10.90 -6.06 1.65
C VAL A 21 9.58 -6.27 2.37
N ILE A 22 8.48 -6.10 1.66
CA ILE A 22 7.16 -6.29 2.26
C ILE A 22 6.58 -7.64 1.85
N THR A 23 5.71 -8.15 2.69
CA THR A 23 4.95 -9.36 2.41
C THR A 23 3.48 -9.08 2.72
N ARG A 24 2.62 -10.02 2.40
CA ARG A 24 1.20 -9.86 2.72
C ARG A 24 0.95 -9.72 4.22
N LYS A 25 1.87 -10.22 5.04
CA LYS A 25 1.73 -10.16 6.50
C LYS A 25 2.31 -8.91 7.12
N THR A 26 2.99 -8.08 6.34
CA THR A 26 3.58 -6.85 6.84
C THR A 26 2.49 -5.89 7.33
N THR A 27 2.69 -5.31 8.49
CA THR A 27 1.75 -4.35 9.08
C THR A 27 2.47 -3.03 9.36
N ALA A 28 1.70 -2.01 9.74
CA ALA A 28 2.29 -0.72 10.10
C ALA A 28 3.24 -0.85 11.29
N SER A 29 2.99 -1.83 12.17
CA SER A 29 3.87 -2.06 13.31
C SER A 29 5.24 -2.57 12.89
N ASP A 30 5.33 -3.20 11.73
CA ASP A 30 6.58 -3.76 11.23
C ASP A 30 7.47 -2.74 10.56
N ILE A 31 6.93 -1.59 10.19
CA ILE A 31 7.66 -0.55 9.49
C ILE A 31 7.64 0.70 10.36
N GLU A 32 8.80 1.05 10.88
CA GLU A 32 8.93 2.09 11.90
C GLU A 32 8.42 3.45 11.41
N GLU A 33 8.69 3.77 10.16
CA GLU A 33 8.32 5.07 9.60
C GLU A 33 6.87 5.15 9.13
N TRP A 34 6.12 4.10 9.26
CA TRP A 34 4.72 4.06 8.76
C TRP A 34 3.80 4.67 9.79
N ASP A 35 3.59 5.97 9.69
CA ASP A 35 2.68 6.72 10.55
C ASP A 35 1.56 7.32 9.71
N SER A 36 0.76 8.20 10.31
CA SER A 36 -0.39 8.79 9.64
C SER A 36 0.00 9.55 8.36
N LEU A 37 1.10 10.28 8.43
CA LEU A 37 1.54 11.10 7.30
C LEU A 37 2.02 10.22 6.15
N THR A 38 2.89 9.24 6.44
CA THR A 38 3.40 8.36 5.40
C THR A 38 2.30 7.46 4.86
N HIS A 39 1.33 7.07 5.71
CA HIS A 39 0.19 6.28 5.26
C HIS A 39 -0.60 7.02 4.19
N MET A 40 -0.93 8.29 4.43
CA MET A 40 -1.68 9.07 3.45
C MET A 40 -0.87 9.29 2.19
N ASN A 41 0.44 9.52 2.32
CA ASN A 41 1.31 9.68 1.17
C ASN A 41 1.34 8.41 0.34
N LEU A 42 1.44 7.26 1.01
CA LEU A 42 1.42 5.96 0.36
C LEU A 42 0.12 5.75 -0.41
N ILE A 43 -1.02 6.06 0.21
CA ILE A 43 -2.32 5.92 -0.43
C ILE A 43 -2.41 6.77 -1.70
N MET A 44 -1.93 8.01 -1.64
CA MET A 44 -1.96 8.88 -2.81
C MET A 44 -1.13 8.33 -3.96
N VAL A 45 0.04 7.79 -3.65
CA VAL A 45 0.91 7.20 -4.68
C VAL A 45 0.24 5.98 -5.29
N LEU A 46 -0.38 5.14 -4.46
CA LEU A 46 -1.07 3.94 -4.93
C LEU A 46 -2.25 4.29 -5.82
N GLU A 47 -3.00 5.32 -5.47
CA GLU A 47 -4.12 5.75 -6.29
C GLU A 47 -3.67 6.16 -7.69
N LYS A 48 -2.55 6.88 -7.76
CA LYS A 48 -2.00 7.31 -9.04
C LYS A 48 -1.43 6.13 -9.83
N GLN A 49 -0.72 5.25 -9.14
CA GLN A 49 -0.04 4.13 -9.81
C GLN A 49 -1.03 3.15 -10.40
N PHE A 50 -2.09 2.85 -9.68
CA PHE A 50 -3.08 1.86 -10.12
C PHE A 50 -4.33 2.49 -10.71
N LYS A 51 -4.42 3.83 -10.72
CA LYS A 51 -5.55 4.58 -11.29
C LYS A 51 -6.86 4.18 -10.61
N ILE A 52 -6.84 4.16 -9.29
CA ILE A 52 -7.99 3.80 -8.47
C ILE A 52 -8.21 4.87 -7.39
N LYS A 53 -9.33 4.76 -6.69
CA LYS A 53 -9.65 5.64 -5.58
C LYS A 53 -10.01 4.83 -4.35
N PHE A 54 -9.54 5.27 -3.19
CA PHE A 54 -9.88 4.65 -1.91
C PHE A 54 -10.85 5.55 -1.16
N SER A 55 -11.85 4.95 -0.51
CA SER A 55 -12.70 5.69 0.40
C SER A 55 -12.02 5.78 1.77
N LEU A 56 -12.46 6.73 2.59
CA LEU A 56 -11.89 6.89 3.92
C LEU A 56 -12.06 5.63 4.77
N SER A 57 -13.23 5.01 4.70
CA SER A 57 -13.47 3.80 5.48
C SER A 57 -12.57 2.65 5.02
N GLU A 58 -12.27 2.58 3.73
CA GLU A 58 -11.35 1.57 3.22
C GLU A 58 -9.95 1.78 3.78
N ILE A 59 -9.50 3.04 3.82
CA ILE A 59 -8.19 3.38 4.33
C ILE A 59 -8.09 3.04 5.82
N GLU A 60 -9.13 3.33 6.57
CA GLU A 60 -9.13 3.11 8.01
C GLU A 60 -9.19 1.64 8.40
N ASN A 61 -9.71 0.80 7.51
CA ASN A 61 -9.86 -0.62 7.80
C ASN A 61 -8.66 -1.47 7.37
N LEU A 62 -7.63 -0.85 6.82
CA LEU A 62 -6.44 -1.59 6.40
C LEU A 62 -5.60 -1.95 7.61
N SER A 63 -5.31 -3.24 7.77
CA SER A 63 -4.51 -3.71 8.89
C SER A 63 -3.21 -4.35 8.46
N SER A 64 -3.06 -4.71 7.18
CA SER A 64 -1.83 -5.32 6.69
C SER A 64 -1.66 -5.02 5.22
N VAL A 65 -0.45 -5.29 4.70
CA VAL A 65 -0.16 -5.14 3.29
C VAL A 65 -1.07 -6.06 2.47
N GLY A 66 -1.35 -7.26 2.98
CA GLY A 66 -2.25 -8.19 2.30
C GLY A 66 -3.63 -7.60 2.06
N ASP A 67 -4.17 -6.90 3.06
CA ASP A 67 -5.46 -6.24 2.91
C ASP A 67 -5.41 -5.21 1.81
N LEU A 68 -4.32 -4.47 1.75
CA LEU A 68 -4.13 -3.43 0.74
C LEU A 68 -4.00 -4.05 -0.65
N VAL A 69 -3.25 -5.14 -0.77
CA VAL A 69 -3.11 -5.85 -2.03
C VAL A 69 -4.47 -6.33 -2.53
N ASP A 70 -5.24 -6.95 -1.65
CA ASP A 70 -6.56 -7.46 -2.02
C ASP A 70 -7.49 -6.33 -2.45
N LEU A 71 -7.44 -5.20 -1.77
CA LEU A 71 -8.26 -4.05 -2.10
C LEU A 71 -7.90 -3.50 -3.48
N ILE A 72 -6.62 -3.37 -3.76
CA ILE A 72 -6.13 -2.87 -5.04
C ILE A 72 -6.54 -3.81 -6.17
N ASP A 73 -6.35 -5.12 -5.98
CA ASP A 73 -6.71 -6.10 -6.99
C ASP A 73 -8.21 -6.06 -7.29
N ARG A 74 -9.02 -5.91 -6.25
CA ARG A 74 -10.47 -5.86 -6.42
C ARG A 74 -10.91 -4.62 -7.17
N LYS A 75 -10.32 -3.46 -6.85
CA LYS A 75 -10.66 -2.21 -7.52
C LYS A 75 -10.13 -2.18 -8.96
N SER A 76 -8.94 -2.71 -9.19
CA SER A 76 -8.35 -2.75 -10.52
C SER A 76 -9.12 -3.66 -11.45
N ALA A 77 -9.67 -4.74 -10.92
CA ALA A 77 -10.41 -5.72 -11.73
C ALA A 77 -11.71 -5.15 -12.30
N LYS A 78 -12.20 -4.06 -11.72
CA LYS A 78 -13.46 -3.46 -12.14
C LYS A 78 -13.32 -2.38 -13.21
N GLN A 79 -12.10 -2.10 -13.62
CA GLN A 79 -11.88 -1.06 -14.64
C GLN A 79 -11.96 -1.55 -16.05
#